data_f6a48e32364341de7bdff1457ec36814
#
_entry.id   f6a48e32364341de7bdff1457ec36814
#
_cell.length_a   1.000
_cell.length_b   1.000
_cell.length_c   1.000
_cell.angle_alpha   90.00
_cell.angle_beta   90.00
_cell.angle_gamma   90.00
#
_symmetry.space_group_name_H-M   'P 1'
#
loop_
_entity.id
_entity.type
_entity.pdbx_description
1 polymer ?
#
loop_
_entity_poly.entity_id
_entity_poly.type
_entity_poly.pdbx_seq_one_letter_code
_entity_poly.pdbx_strand_id
1 'polypeptide(L)'
;EEVIAFSPQRDTGINAPHFVFYVIDYLENKYGRRAVEEKGFKVTTTLNFDLQQKAEEIIFKFAHENTEKFNASNAGLTAVDPKTGQILTMVGSRDYFDEEIDGNFNEAINPNRQPGSAFKPFVYATAFKKGFTPETTVFNLKTQFQTTCEPDDLDTAGEEGKEECYSPVNYDGVFSGPMTFRDALAQSVNVPAVKALYLSG
;
A
#
# COMPACT_ATOMS: atom_id res chain seq x y z
N GLU A 1 29.15 -16.01 -39.52
CA GLU A 1 27.82 -15.85 -38.88
C GLU A 1 27.82 -14.48 -38.22
N GLU A 2 27.05 -13.53 -38.77
CA GLU A 2 26.83 -12.24 -38.11
C GLU A 2 25.83 -12.46 -36.94
N VAL A 3 26.32 -12.32 -35.73
CA VAL A 3 25.47 -12.27 -34.55
C VAL A 3 24.87 -10.86 -34.44
N ILE A 4 23.61 -10.70 -34.84
CA ILE A 4 22.90 -9.44 -34.65
C ILE A 4 22.58 -9.35 -33.16
N ALA A 5 23.34 -8.56 -32.42
CA ALA A 5 23.02 -8.22 -31.03
C ALA A 5 21.95 -7.12 -31.03
N PHE A 6 20.74 -7.47 -30.68
CA PHE A 6 19.70 -6.48 -30.38
C PHE A 6 20.00 -5.86 -28.99
N SER A 7 20.47 -4.63 -28.98
CA SER A 7 20.43 -3.83 -27.74
C SER A 7 19.01 -3.40 -27.51
N PRO A 8 18.42 -3.67 -26.34
CA PRO A 8 17.10 -3.13 -26.02
C PRO A 8 17.17 -1.61 -26.11
N GLN A 9 16.27 -1.01 -26.89
CA GLN A 9 16.13 0.44 -26.93
C GLN A 9 15.60 0.87 -25.56
N ARG A 10 16.46 1.41 -24.71
CA ARG A 10 16.10 1.93 -23.37
C ARG A 10 15.21 3.17 -23.42
N ASP A 11 15.11 3.82 -24.59
CA ASP A 11 14.27 4.99 -24.79
C ASP A 11 13.10 4.63 -25.70
N THR A 12 12.05 4.06 -25.09
CA THR A 12 10.85 3.63 -25.82
C THR A 12 9.88 4.78 -26.09
N GLY A 13 10.15 5.99 -25.63
CA GLY A 13 9.24 7.13 -25.78
C GLY A 13 7.89 6.99 -25.08
N ILE A 14 7.74 6.00 -24.17
CA ILE A 14 6.52 5.83 -23.38
C ILE A 14 6.59 6.73 -22.16
N ASN A 15 5.67 7.69 -22.07
CA ASN A 15 5.48 8.47 -20.86
C ASN A 15 4.53 7.73 -19.92
N ALA A 16 4.75 7.83 -18.60
CA ALA A 16 3.93 7.21 -17.56
C ALA A 16 3.70 5.69 -17.78
N PRO A 17 4.76 4.88 -17.96
CA PRO A 17 4.61 3.49 -18.41
C PRO A 17 3.72 2.65 -17.50
N HIS A 18 3.82 2.76 -16.19
CA HIS A 18 2.97 2.03 -15.24
C HIS A 18 1.48 2.36 -15.45
N PHE A 19 1.14 3.62 -15.64
CA PHE A 19 -0.24 4.02 -15.90
C PHE A 19 -0.73 3.52 -17.27
N VAL A 20 0.12 3.60 -18.29
CA VAL A 20 -0.22 3.12 -19.64
C VAL A 20 -0.53 1.63 -19.62
N PHE A 21 0.33 0.81 -19.02
CA PHE A 21 0.09 -0.63 -18.92
C PHE A 21 -1.11 -0.97 -18.03
N TYR A 22 -1.32 -0.25 -16.93
CA TYR A 22 -2.54 -0.39 -16.13
C TYR A 22 -3.82 -0.15 -16.95
N VAL A 23 -3.82 0.87 -17.82
CA VAL A 23 -4.96 1.15 -18.71
C VAL A 23 -5.11 0.08 -19.78
N ILE A 24 -4.02 -0.43 -20.34
CA ILE A 24 -4.05 -1.54 -21.31
C ILE A 24 -4.67 -2.77 -20.67
N ASP A 25 -4.20 -3.18 -19.50
CA ASP A 25 -4.75 -4.33 -18.76
C ASP A 25 -6.24 -4.16 -18.46
N TYR A 26 -6.67 -2.97 -18.05
CA TYR A 26 -8.08 -2.67 -17.86
C TYR A 26 -8.90 -2.85 -19.14
N LEU A 27 -8.39 -2.37 -20.27
CA LEU A 27 -9.07 -2.47 -21.57
C LEU A 27 -9.10 -3.92 -22.07
N GLU A 28 -8.01 -4.66 -21.92
CA GLU A 28 -7.93 -6.08 -22.30
C GLU A 28 -8.92 -6.92 -21.47
N ASN A 29 -9.00 -6.68 -20.17
CA ASN A 29 -9.97 -7.35 -19.30
C ASN A 29 -11.42 -7.03 -19.68
N LYS A 30 -11.69 -5.80 -20.14
CA LYS A 30 -13.03 -5.33 -20.47
C LYS A 30 -13.49 -5.71 -21.87
N TYR A 31 -12.61 -5.65 -22.85
CA TYR A 31 -12.96 -5.80 -24.27
C TYR A 31 -12.31 -7.02 -24.93
N GLY A 32 -11.38 -7.67 -24.25
CA GLY A 32 -10.55 -8.75 -24.76
C GLY A 32 -9.32 -8.23 -25.51
N ARG A 33 -8.20 -8.93 -25.34
CA ARG A 33 -6.88 -8.57 -25.89
C ARG A 33 -6.92 -8.31 -27.40
N ARG A 34 -7.55 -9.25 -28.16
CA ARG A 34 -7.67 -9.13 -29.61
C ARG A 34 -8.39 -7.85 -30.05
N ALA A 35 -9.41 -7.43 -29.30
CA ALA A 35 -10.14 -6.20 -29.63
C ALA A 35 -9.28 -4.95 -29.39
N VAL A 36 -8.43 -4.95 -28.35
CA VAL A 36 -7.52 -3.84 -28.06
C VAL A 36 -6.45 -3.74 -29.15
N GLU A 37 -5.91 -4.87 -29.61
CA GLU A 37 -4.86 -4.91 -30.63
C GLU A 37 -5.37 -4.54 -32.05
N GLU A 38 -6.60 -4.99 -32.42
CA GLU A 38 -7.09 -4.91 -33.81
C GLU A 38 -8.00 -3.69 -34.07
N LYS A 39 -8.70 -3.14 -33.08
CA LYS A 39 -9.74 -2.12 -33.32
C LYS A 39 -9.24 -0.66 -33.33
N GLY A 40 -7.98 -0.42 -33.00
CA GLY A 40 -7.39 0.94 -33.04
C GLY A 40 -8.09 1.93 -32.11
N PHE A 41 -8.30 1.56 -30.85
CA PHE A 41 -8.95 2.42 -29.87
C PHE A 41 -8.21 3.76 -29.69
N LYS A 42 -8.97 4.84 -29.65
CA LYS A 42 -8.51 6.13 -29.14
C LYS A 42 -8.95 6.25 -27.69
N VAL A 43 -8.02 6.19 -26.76
CA VAL A 43 -8.28 6.19 -25.32
C VAL A 43 -7.96 7.57 -24.74
N THR A 44 -8.96 8.19 -24.08
CA THR A 44 -8.75 9.40 -23.29
C THR A 44 -8.79 8.99 -21.81
N THR A 45 -7.77 9.36 -21.07
CA THR A 45 -7.60 9.00 -19.67
C THR A 45 -7.74 10.20 -18.75
N THR A 46 -7.73 9.97 -17.45
CA THR A 46 -7.77 11.00 -16.39
C THR A 46 -6.40 11.48 -15.97
N LEU A 47 -5.31 10.95 -16.58
CA LEU A 47 -3.94 11.29 -16.22
C LEU A 47 -3.71 12.80 -16.39
N ASN A 48 -3.19 13.43 -15.34
CA ASN A 48 -2.63 14.77 -15.41
C ASN A 48 -1.13 14.67 -15.67
N PHE A 49 -0.70 15.00 -16.89
CA PHE A 49 0.66 14.78 -17.33
C PHE A 49 1.70 15.58 -16.51
N ASP A 50 1.41 16.83 -16.19
CA ASP A 50 2.32 17.68 -15.40
C ASP A 50 2.48 17.14 -13.98
N LEU A 51 1.38 16.66 -13.39
CA LEU A 51 1.40 16.03 -12.06
C LEU A 51 2.14 14.70 -12.10
N GLN A 52 1.98 13.93 -13.17
CA GLN A 52 2.69 12.65 -13.36
C GLN A 52 4.22 12.86 -13.43
N GLN A 53 4.68 13.78 -14.24
CA GLN A 53 6.10 14.10 -14.33
C GLN A 53 6.67 14.50 -12.96
N LYS A 54 5.93 15.34 -12.25
CA LYS A 54 6.33 15.78 -10.91
C LYS A 54 6.39 14.63 -9.90
N ALA A 55 5.44 13.70 -9.98
CA ALA A 55 5.41 12.51 -9.14
C ALA A 55 6.60 11.57 -9.44
N GLU A 56 6.93 11.36 -10.72
CA GLU A 56 8.09 10.58 -11.14
C GLU A 56 9.41 11.18 -10.61
N GLU A 57 9.61 12.50 -10.75
CA GLU A 57 10.78 13.19 -10.18
C GLU A 57 10.89 13.01 -8.66
N ILE A 58 9.77 13.14 -7.95
CA ILE A 58 9.73 13.01 -6.48
C ILE A 58 10.05 11.57 -6.08
N ILE A 59 9.41 10.59 -6.69
CA ILE A 59 9.64 9.17 -6.40
C ILE A 59 11.09 8.79 -6.68
N PHE A 60 11.62 9.17 -7.84
CA PHE A 60 13.02 8.92 -8.20
C PHE A 60 13.97 9.45 -7.13
N LYS A 61 13.82 10.72 -6.75
CA LYS A 61 14.68 11.37 -5.76
C LYS A 61 14.60 10.68 -4.39
N PHE A 62 13.39 10.56 -3.85
CA PHE A 62 13.22 10.07 -2.48
C PHE A 62 13.44 8.56 -2.34
N ALA A 63 13.19 7.75 -3.37
CA ALA A 63 13.53 6.34 -3.32
C ALA A 63 15.04 6.12 -3.22
N HIS A 64 15.86 6.91 -3.94
CA HIS A 64 17.33 6.84 -3.80
C HIS A 64 17.78 7.25 -2.40
N GLU A 65 17.27 8.36 -1.86
CA GLU A 65 17.58 8.77 -0.50
C GLU A 65 17.18 7.72 0.55
N ASN A 66 16.04 7.07 0.35
CA ASN A 66 15.52 6.05 1.26
C ASN A 66 16.30 4.73 1.16
N THR A 67 16.87 4.40 0.00
CA THR A 67 17.77 3.25 -0.15
C THR A 67 18.95 3.38 0.80
N GLU A 68 19.59 4.54 0.84
CA GLU A 68 20.74 4.79 1.70
C GLU A 68 20.38 4.84 3.20
N LYS A 69 19.25 5.49 3.53
CA LYS A 69 18.87 5.76 4.94
C LYS A 69 18.15 4.61 5.60
N PHE A 70 17.33 3.86 4.84
CA PHE A 70 16.34 2.95 5.38
C PHE A 70 16.36 1.56 4.72
N ASN A 71 17.30 1.31 3.79
CA ASN A 71 17.35 0.10 2.97
C ASN A 71 16.01 -0.16 2.23
N ALA A 72 15.36 0.93 1.79
CA ALA A 72 14.10 0.91 1.05
C ALA A 72 14.36 1.29 -0.42
N SER A 73 14.55 0.29 -1.28
CA SER A 73 15.08 0.45 -2.65
C SER A 73 14.05 0.96 -3.66
N ASN A 74 12.76 0.92 -3.34
CA ASN A 74 11.70 1.27 -4.28
C ASN A 74 10.57 2.06 -3.59
N ALA A 75 9.73 2.72 -4.37
CA ALA A 75 8.55 3.44 -3.90
C ALA A 75 7.51 3.55 -5.01
N GLY A 76 6.23 3.54 -4.63
CA GLY A 76 5.10 3.80 -5.52
C GLY A 76 4.28 5.00 -5.06
N LEU A 77 3.54 5.62 -5.99
CA LEU A 77 2.64 6.73 -5.72
C LEU A 77 1.41 6.66 -6.60
N THR A 78 0.24 6.83 -6.00
CA THR A 78 -1.01 7.08 -6.73
C THR A 78 -1.70 8.31 -6.15
N ALA A 79 -2.05 9.27 -7.00
CA ALA A 79 -2.89 10.39 -6.61
C ALA A 79 -4.27 10.27 -7.23
N VAL A 80 -5.29 10.43 -6.39
CA VAL A 80 -6.70 10.30 -6.77
C VAL A 80 -7.45 11.58 -6.41
N ASP A 81 -8.27 12.08 -7.33
CA ASP A 81 -9.19 13.16 -7.01
C ASP A 81 -10.27 12.67 -6.03
N PRO A 82 -10.33 13.21 -4.80
CA PRO A 82 -11.27 12.73 -3.79
C PRO A 82 -12.73 13.00 -4.12
N LYS A 83 -13.03 13.90 -5.06
CA LYS A 83 -14.41 14.22 -5.47
C LYS A 83 -14.93 13.27 -6.53
N THR A 84 -14.07 12.85 -7.43
CA THR A 84 -14.47 12.07 -8.62
C THR A 84 -13.99 10.63 -8.59
N GLY A 85 -12.98 10.30 -7.77
CA GLY A 85 -12.30 9.01 -7.74
C GLY A 85 -11.36 8.79 -8.93
N GLN A 86 -11.11 9.81 -9.75
CA GLN A 86 -10.24 9.72 -10.92
C GLN A 86 -8.77 9.62 -10.50
N ILE A 87 -8.05 8.66 -11.10
CA ILE A 87 -6.60 8.55 -10.94
C ILE A 87 -5.95 9.65 -11.77
N LEU A 88 -5.26 10.57 -11.10
CA LEU A 88 -4.58 11.71 -11.72
C LEU A 88 -3.12 11.42 -12.04
N THR A 89 -2.47 10.55 -11.27
CA THR A 89 -1.10 10.08 -11.49
C THR A 89 -0.90 8.69 -10.87
N MET A 90 -0.01 7.91 -11.47
CA MET A 90 0.39 6.60 -10.99
C MET A 90 1.86 6.33 -11.33
N VAL A 91 2.67 6.16 -10.31
CA VAL A 91 4.08 5.79 -10.40
C VAL A 91 4.25 4.47 -9.66
N GLY A 92 4.61 3.41 -10.33
CA GLY A 92 4.70 2.07 -9.74
C GLY A 92 6.08 1.72 -9.20
N SER A 93 7.12 2.43 -9.62
CA SER A 93 8.49 2.24 -9.15
C SER A 93 9.31 3.52 -9.33
N ARG A 94 10.50 3.57 -8.74
CA ARG A 94 11.43 4.69 -8.91
C ARG A 94 11.91 4.86 -10.36
N ASP A 95 12.03 3.76 -11.09
CA ASP A 95 12.39 3.74 -12.52
C ASP A 95 11.81 2.46 -13.14
N TYR A 96 10.97 2.62 -14.16
CA TYR A 96 10.31 1.51 -14.86
C TYR A 96 11.31 0.55 -15.53
N PHE A 97 12.46 1.06 -15.98
CA PHE A 97 13.46 0.30 -16.72
C PHE A 97 14.61 -0.22 -15.85
N ASP A 98 14.56 -0.01 -14.54
CA ASP A 98 15.54 -0.52 -13.59
C ASP A 98 15.30 -2.01 -13.31
N GLU A 99 16.15 -2.87 -13.89
CA GLU A 99 16.07 -4.33 -13.72
C GLU A 99 16.48 -4.81 -12.32
N GLU A 100 17.26 -4.01 -11.56
CA GLU A 100 17.73 -4.38 -10.22
C GLU A 100 16.60 -4.42 -9.19
N ILE A 101 15.53 -3.66 -9.46
CA ILE A 101 14.37 -3.54 -8.55
C ILE A 101 13.08 -4.06 -9.17
N ASP A 102 13.17 -4.82 -10.29
CA ASP A 102 11.98 -5.20 -11.08
C ASP A 102 11.11 -3.98 -11.41
N GLY A 103 11.73 -2.91 -11.92
CA GLY A 103 11.11 -1.59 -12.08
C GLY A 103 9.82 -1.57 -12.89
N ASN A 104 9.61 -2.53 -13.78
CA ASN A 104 8.36 -2.71 -14.53
C ASN A 104 7.20 -3.22 -13.67
N PHE A 105 7.48 -3.75 -12.47
CA PHE A 105 6.46 -4.17 -11.53
C PHE A 105 5.78 -2.95 -10.89
N ASN A 106 4.45 -2.92 -10.93
CA ASN A 106 3.68 -1.77 -10.42
C ASN A 106 3.34 -1.93 -8.94
N GLU A 107 4.17 -1.38 -8.06
CA GLU A 107 3.98 -1.41 -6.61
C GLU A 107 2.72 -0.67 -6.15
N ALA A 108 2.24 0.31 -6.93
CA ALA A 108 1.08 1.12 -6.57
C ALA A 108 -0.25 0.34 -6.60
N ILE A 109 -0.28 -0.81 -7.28
CA ILE A 109 -1.47 -1.67 -7.40
C ILE A 109 -1.24 -3.11 -6.92
N ASN A 110 -0.08 -3.38 -6.33
CA ASN A 110 0.26 -4.73 -5.87
C ASN A 110 -0.61 -5.15 -4.67
N PRO A 111 -1.47 -6.18 -4.83
CA PRO A 111 -2.38 -6.61 -3.77
C PRO A 111 -1.66 -7.31 -2.60
N ASN A 112 -0.41 -7.72 -2.77
CA ASN A 112 0.36 -8.43 -1.76
C ASN A 112 1.17 -7.49 -0.85
N ARG A 113 1.10 -6.17 -1.05
CA ARG A 113 1.75 -5.21 -0.15
C ARG A 113 0.90 -4.95 1.08
N GLN A 114 1.54 -5.03 2.24
CA GLN A 114 0.89 -4.73 3.51
C GLN A 114 0.63 -3.23 3.62
N PRO A 115 -0.62 -2.79 3.84
CA PRO A 115 -0.95 -1.38 3.96
C PRO A 115 -0.41 -0.76 5.25
N GLY A 116 -0.04 -1.56 6.23
CA GLY A 116 0.41 -1.11 7.53
C GLY A 116 -0.60 -0.18 8.20
N SER A 117 -0.09 0.86 8.96
CA SER A 117 -0.96 1.81 9.67
C SER A 117 -1.86 2.65 8.74
N ALA A 118 -1.63 2.66 7.43
CA ALA A 118 -2.55 3.31 6.48
C ALA A 118 -3.94 2.65 6.45
N PHE A 119 -4.06 1.42 6.94
CA PHE A 119 -5.35 0.73 7.07
C PHE A 119 -6.20 1.21 8.26
N LYS A 120 -5.58 1.76 9.31
CA LYS A 120 -6.28 2.15 10.55
C LYS A 120 -7.46 3.12 10.35
N PRO A 121 -7.39 4.16 9.49
CA PRO A 121 -8.53 5.02 9.23
C PRO A 121 -9.79 4.26 8.78
N PHE A 122 -9.64 3.21 7.98
CA PHE A 122 -10.77 2.37 7.52
C PHE A 122 -11.37 1.55 8.66
N VAL A 123 -10.54 1.05 9.57
CA VAL A 123 -11.00 0.35 10.79
C VAL A 123 -11.86 1.27 11.65
N TYR A 124 -11.36 2.46 11.97
CA TYR A 124 -12.11 3.42 12.78
C TYR A 124 -13.35 3.94 12.07
N ALA A 125 -13.30 4.19 10.76
CA ALA A 125 -14.47 4.58 9.98
C ALA A 125 -15.56 3.49 10.03
N THR A 126 -15.17 2.21 10.00
CA THR A 126 -16.10 1.08 10.14
C THR A 126 -16.70 1.02 11.54
N ALA A 127 -15.89 1.24 12.58
CA ALA A 127 -16.38 1.33 13.96
C ALA A 127 -17.41 2.48 14.13
N PHE A 128 -17.14 3.65 13.53
CA PHE A 128 -18.07 4.77 13.57
C PHE A 128 -19.40 4.46 12.87
N LYS A 129 -19.38 3.74 11.76
CA LYS A 129 -20.61 3.24 11.11
C LYS A 129 -21.43 2.31 11.99
N LYS A 130 -20.80 1.63 12.96
CA LYS A 130 -21.46 0.76 13.94
C LYS A 130 -21.93 1.49 15.21
N GLY A 131 -21.75 2.80 15.27
CA GLY A 131 -22.26 3.66 16.36
C GLY A 131 -21.20 4.03 17.41
N PHE A 132 -19.96 3.60 17.26
CA PHE A 132 -18.86 4.11 18.08
C PHE A 132 -18.56 5.57 17.71
N THR A 133 -17.93 6.30 18.62
CA THR A 133 -17.59 7.72 18.41
C THR A 133 -16.09 7.95 18.58
N PRO A 134 -15.54 9.06 18.11
CA PRO A 134 -14.15 9.42 18.36
C PRO A 134 -13.78 9.47 19.85
N GLU A 135 -14.75 9.73 20.74
CA GLU A 135 -14.59 9.78 22.19
C GLU A 135 -14.78 8.42 22.87
N THR A 136 -15.10 7.36 22.10
CA THR A 136 -15.15 5.99 22.64
C THR A 136 -13.81 5.63 23.26
N THR A 137 -13.84 5.25 24.52
CA THR A 137 -12.64 4.85 25.26
C THR A 137 -12.32 3.38 25.00
N VAL A 138 -11.06 3.11 24.72
CA VAL A 138 -10.47 1.77 24.58
C VAL A 138 -9.21 1.67 25.45
N PHE A 139 -8.93 0.48 25.94
CA PHE A 139 -7.76 0.26 26.79
C PHE A 139 -6.56 -0.19 25.96
N ASN A 140 -5.52 0.63 25.93
CA ASN A 140 -4.21 0.29 25.40
C ASN A 140 -3.42 -0.52 26.45
N LEU A 141 -3.74 -1.79 26.55
CA LEU A 141 -3.08 -2.76 27.43
C LEU A 141 -2.57 -3.93 26.62
N LYS A 142 -1.49 -4.56 27.06
CA LYS A 142 -0.99 -5.81 26.47
C LYS A 142 -2.16 -6.81 26.41
N THR A 143 -2.47 -7.30 25.23
CA THR A 143 -3.68 -8.10 25.00
C THR A 143 -3.38 -9.18 23.99
N GLN A 144 -3.70 -10.42 24.32
CA GLN A 144 -3.69 -11.55 23.42
C GLN A 144 -5.06 -11.63 22.72
N PHE A 145 -5.08 -11.84 21.39
CA PHE A 145 -6.30 -11.81 20.58
C PHE A 145 -6.65 -13.17 19.95
N GLN A 146 -5.80 -14.17 20.08
CA GLN A 146 -6.05 -15.47 19.48
C GLN A 146 -6.88 -16.34 20.42
N THR A 147 -8.02 -16.83 19.92
CA THR A 147 -8.99 -17.57 20.75
C THR A 147 -8.54 -18.98 21.15
N THR A 148 -7.49 -19.50 20.49
CA THR A 148 -6.88 -20.81 20.81
C THR A 148 -5.81 -20.75 21.89
N CYS A 149 -5.43 -19.55 22.32
CA CYS A 149 -4.43 -19.30 23.34
C CYS A 149 -5.07 -18.90 24.67
N GLU A 150 -4.39 -19.17 25.78
CA GLU A 150 -4.83 -18.66 27.10
C GLU A 150 -4.65 -17.15 27.19
N PRO A 151 -5.48 -16.43 27.97
CA PRO A 151 -5.45 -14.96 28.02
C PRO A 151 -4.14 -14.35 28.53
N ASP A 152 -3.34 -15.10 29.24
CA ASP A 152 -2.04 -14.73 29.81
C ASP A 152 -0.84 -15.15 28.95
N ASP A 153 -1.07 -15.85 27.86
CA ASP A 153 -0.04 -16.17 26.85
C ASP A 153 0.32 -14.91 26.03
N LEU A 154 1.00 -13.98 26.67
CA LEU A 154 1.30 -12.66 26.07
C LEU A 154 2.62 -12.60 25.31
N ASP A 155 3.51 -13.60 25.47
CA ASP A 155 4.89 -13.59 24.97
C ASP A 155 5.34 -14.94 24.37
N THR A 156 4.45 -15.69 23.73
CA THR A 156 4.76 -17.02 23.17
C THR A 156 5.47 -16.98 21.80
N ALA A 157 5.71 -15.80 21.24
CA ALA A 157 6.43 -15.64 19.98
C ALA A 157 7.86 -16.21 20.09
N GLY A 158 8.10 -17.35 19.42
CA GLY A 158 9.42 -18.00 19.36
C GLY A 158 9.67 -19.13 20.35
N GLU A 159 8.70 -19.55 21.15
CA GLU A 159 8.82 -20.77 21.96
C GLU A 159 8.61 -22.03 21.10
N GLU A 160 9.63 -22.89 21.02
CA GLU A 160 9.57 -24.17 20.29
C GLU A 160 8.40 -25.03 20.79
N GLY A 161 7.49 -25.38 19.86
CA GLY A 161 6.37 -26.31 20.14
C GLY A 161 5.10 -25.65 20.69
N LYS A 162 5.06 -24.35 20.87
CA LYS A 162 3.82 -23.60 21.17
C LYS A 162 3.26 -22.93 19.94
N GLU A 163 1.94 -22.90 19.83
CA GLU A 163 1.23 -22.10 18.82
C GLU A 163 1.55 -20.61 19.08
N GLU A 164 1.93 -19.89 18.02
CA GLU A 164 2.26 -18.48 18.13
C GLU A 164 0.98 -17.65 18.40
N CYS A 165 0.86 -17.14 19.62
CA CYS A 165 -0.30 -16.36 20.03
C CYS A 165 -0.19 -14.92 19.56
N TYR A 166 -1.27 -14.38 19.01
CA TYR A 166 -1.28 -13.02 18.48
C TYR A 166 -1.43 -11.96 19.59
N SER A 167 -0.31 -11.42 20.02
CA SER A 167 -0.21 -10.34 21.01
C SER A 167 0.51 -9.12 20.42
N PRO A 168 -0.20 -8.23 19.69
CA PRO A 168 0.43 -7.11 19.03
C PRO A 168 1.06 -6.13 20.03
N VAL A 169 2.24 -5.62 19.68
CA VAL A 169 2.94 -4.58 20.45
C VAL A 169 2.76 -3.21 19.79
N ASN A 170 2.78 -2.15 20.58
CA ASN A 170 2.86 -0.79 20.06
C ASN A 170 4.28 -0.50 19.57
N TYR A 171 4.41 0.45 18.63
CA TYR A 171 5.71 0.78 18.03
C TYR A 171 6.74 1.25 19.07
N ASP A 172 6.30 1.98 20.09
CA ASP A 172 7.10 2.47 21.19
C ASP A 172 7.20 1.49 22.38
N GLY A 173 6.53 0.34 22.32
CA GLY A 173 6.47 -0.63 23.40
C GLY A 173 5.64 -0.18 24.62
N VAL A 174 4.98 0.98 24.57
CA VAL A 174 4.28 1.56 25.71
C VAL A 174 2.79 1.18 25.71
N PHE A 175 2.28 0.81 26.88
CA PHE A 175 0.86 0.50 27.12
C PHE A 175 0.30 1.53 28.09
N SER A 176 -0.37 2.56 27.57
CA SER A 176 -0.78 3.78 28.30
C SER A 176 -2.12 3.67 29.07
N GLY A 177 -2.79 2.50 29.01
CA GLY A 177 -4.09 2.34 29.66
C GLY A 177 -5.24 2.92 28.84
N PRO A 178 -6.24 3.57 29.46
CA PRO A 178 -7.39 4.09 28.75
C PRO A 178 -7.03 5.26 27.84
N MET A 179 -7.54 5.24 26.60
CA MET A 179 -7.41 6.31 25.62
C MET A 179 -8.62 6.35 24.68
N THR A 180 -8.86 7.50 24.04
CA THR A 180 -9.96 7.63 23.09
C THR A 180 -9.60 7.06 21.73
N PHE A 181 -10.61 6.71 20.91
CA PHE A 181 -10.38 6.35 19.49
C PHE A 181 -9.69 7.48 18.72
N ARG A 182 -10.00 8.73 19.05
CA ARG A 182 -9.35 9.92 18.48
C ARG A 182 -7.84 9.90 18.73
N ASP A 183 -7.45 9.74 19.99
CA ASP A 183 -6.02 9.74 20.38
C ASP A 183 -5.31 8.49 19.84
N ALA A 184 -5.97 7.34 19.86
CA ALA A 184 -5.44 6.09 19.36
C ALA A 184 -5.14 6.15 17.86
N LEU A 185 -6.02 6.75 17.04
CA LEU A 185 -5.80 6.96 15.62
C LEU A 185 -4.72 8.03 15.38
N ALA A 186 -4.78 9.16 16.07
CA ALA A 186 -3.82 10.26 15.91
C ALA A 186 -2.39 9.84 16.21
N GLN A 187 -2.18 8.98 17.20
CA GLN A 187 -0.88 8.43 17.59
C GLN A 187 -0.56 7.11 16.90
N SER A 188 -1.45 6.61 16.05
CA SER A 188 -1.28 5.34 15.33
C SER A 188 -1.00 4.14 16.24
N VAL A 189 -1.63 4.06 17.42
CA VAL A 189 -1.40 2.99 18.41
C VAL A 189 -1.97 1.66 17.90
N ASN A 190 -1.21 0.56 18.04
CA ASN A 190 -1.56 -0.72 17.42
C ASN A 190 -2.68 -1.45 18.19
N VAL A 191 -2.52 -1.66 19.49
CA VAL A 191 -3.46 -2.45 20.28
C VAL A 191 -4.89 -1.88 20.24
N PRO A 192 -5.12 -0.57 20.42
CA PRO A 192 -6.42 0.05 20.22
C PRO A 192 -7.02 -0.15 18.84
N ALA A 193 -6.17 -0.13 17.78
CA ALA A 193 -6.65 -0.35 16.42
C ALA A 193 -7.13 -1.79 16.20
N VAL A 194 -6.43 -2.78 16.75
CA VAL A 194 -6.87 -4.19 16.72
C VAL A 194 -8.17 -4.36 17.51
N LYS A 195 -8.30 -3.72 18.68
CA LYS A 195 -9.55 -3.73 19.45
C LYS A 195 -10.71 -3.07 18.68
N ALA A 196 -10.45 -1.94 18.00
CA ALA A 196 -11.45 -1.29 17.17
C ALA A 196 -11.90 -2.19 16.01
N LEU A 197 -10.97 -2.93 15.38
CA LEU A 197 -11.29 -3.91 14.34
C LEU A 197 -12.19 -5.02 14.90
N TYR A 198 -11.86 -5.56 16.07
CA TYR A 198 -12.65 -6.59 16.75
C TYR A 198 -14.08 -6.12 17.08
N LEU A 199 -14.23 -4.90 17.55
CA LEU A 199 -15.52 -4.27 17.82
C LEU A 199 -16.32 -3.97 16.53
N SER A 200 -15.62 -3.87 15.41
CA SER A 200 -16.23 -3.60 14.10
C SER A 200 -16.73 -4.88 13.40
N GLY A 201 -16.29 -6.06 13.79
CA GLY A 201 -16.70 -7.37 13.27
C GLY A 201 -15.99 -7.75 12.01
#